data_1a40d64dd73a3dcb5c2f1c51af7460c9
#
_entry.id   1a40d64dd73a3dcb5c2f1c51af7460c9
#
_cell.length_a   1.000
_cell.length_b   1.000
_cell.length_c   1.000
_cell.angle_alpha   90.00
_cell.angle_beta   90.00
_cell.angle_gamma   90.00
#
_symmetry.space_group_name_H-M   'P 1'
#
loop_
_entity.id
_entity.type
_entity.pdbx_description
1 polymer ?
#
loop_
_entity_poly.entity_id
_entity_poly.type
_entity_poly.pdbx_seq_one_letter_code
_entity_poly.pdbx_strand_id
1 'polypeptide(L)'
;LDKNWELIEKYPYIIGDFSWTAWDYLGEAGIGKINYEETNSMSFYAPYPYKAAYCGDMNLIGDRRPISYWREIIWGLRDKPYVSAQPPQHHDDPHNMTFWSLTDAVRSWNWKGCEGKPITVEVYADADEAELFVNGKSVERKKIGEKKKFIAYFETTYEPGEVEAVVYRNGVETGRDKIVTASDDVQIKAYADCGCVPADESDIAYVEIAMGDANGNLN
;
A
#
# COMPACT_ATOMS: atom_id res chain seq x y z
N LEU A 1 7.35 -13.54 -2.19
CA LEU A 1 7.15 -12.64 -3.34
C LEU A 1 8.49 -12.18 -3.91
N ASP A 2 9.34 -11.55 -3.11
CA ASP A 2 10.66 -11.07 -3.47
C ASP A 2 11.58 -12.18 -4.02
N LYS A 3 11.52 -13.39 -3.47
CA LYS A 3 12.28 -14.55 -3.97
C LYS A 3 11.86 -14.99 -5.36
N ASN A 4 10.59 -14.87 -5.71
CA ASN A 4 10.11 -15.24 -7.04
C ASN A 4 10.66 -14.28 -8.08
N TRP A 5 10.63 -12.98 -7.82
CA TRP A 5 11.24 -11.99 -8.70
C TRP A 5 12.75 -12.22 -8.88
N GLU A 6 13.51 -12.45 -7.80
CA GLU A 6 14.93 -12.78 -7.87
C GLU A 6 15.22 -14.01 -8.75
N LEU A 7 14.36 -15.03 -8.71
CA LEU A 7 14.49 -16.23 -9.54
C LEU A 7 14.22 -15.94 -11.02
N ILE A 8 13.23 -15.12 -11.32
CA ILE A 8 12.89 -14.74 -12.70
C ILE A 8 14.04 -13.93 -13.31
N GLU A 9 14.57 -12.95 -12.60
CA GLU A 9 15.74 -12.17 -13.06
C GLU A 9 16.99 -13.04 -13.25
N LYS A 10 17.20 -13.99 -12.36
CA LYS A 10 18.38 -14.86 -12.39
C LYS A 10 18.38 -15.87 -13.54
N TYR A 11 17.21 -16.38 -13.91
CA TYR A 11 17.11 -17.50 -14.84
C TYR A 11 16.35 -17.10 -16.11
N PRO A 12 17.06 -16.85 -17.25
CA PRO A 12 16.46 -16.31 -18.46
C PRO A 12 15.47 -17.24 -19.18
N TYR A 13 15.35 -18.49 -18.73
CA TYR A 13 14.32 -19.42 -19.22
C TYR A 13 13.02 -19.35 -18.43
N ILE A 14 12.95 -18.59 -17.33
CA ILE A 14 11.73 -18.33 -16.58
C ILE A 14 11.14 -17.03 -17.13
N ILE A 15 9.98 -17.12 -17.75
CA ILE A 15 9.31 -15.98 -18.40
C ILE A 15 8.39 -15.18 -17.48
N GLY A 16 8.20 -15.63 -16.24
CA GLY A 16 7.35 -14.99 -15.25
C GLY A 16 6.75 -15.96 -14.25
N ASP A 17 5.87 -15.48 -13.41
CA ASP A 17 5.06 -16.27 -12.48
C ASP A 17 3.60 -15.78 -12.47
N PHE A 18 2.77 -16.49 -11.73
CA PHE A 18 1.39 -16.09 -11.49
C PHE A 18 1.21 -15.72 -10.02
N SER A 19 0.85 -14.47 -9.78
CA SER A 19 0.50 -14.05 -8.42
C SER A 19 -0.93 -14.48 -8.08
N TRP A 20 -1.11 -15.07 -6.93
CA TRP A 20 -2.41 -15.30 -6.35
C TRP A 20 -2.66 -14.20 -5.31
N THR A 21 -3.48 -13.21 -5.60
CA THR A 21 -4.31 -13.06 -6.80
C THR A 21 -4.41 -11.57 -7.18
N ALA A 22 -4.99 -11.24 -8.36
CA ALA A 22 -5.15 -9.84 -8.76
C ALA A 22 -6.20 -9.12 -7.88
N TRP A 23 -7.33 -9.76 -7.61
CA TRP A 23 -8.42 -9.25 -6.79
C TRP A 23 -8.70 -10.12 -5.58
N ASP A 24 -9.09 -9.49 -4.46
CA ASP A 24 -9.77 -10.21 -3.39
C ASP A 24 -11.04 -10.87 -3.92
N TYR A 25 -11.45 -11.94 -3.29
CA TYR A 25 -12.66 -12.66 -3.70
C TYR A 25 -13.43 -13.19 -2.49
N LEU A 26 -14.72 -13.45 -2.69
CA LEU A 26 -15.57 -14.05 -1.67
C LEU A 26 -15.27 -15.55 -1.52
N GLY A 27 -15.37 -16.05 -0.32
CA GLY A 27 -14.96 -17.40 0.05
C GLY A 27 -13.52 -17.41 0.60
N GLU A 28 -12.99 -18.59 0.92
CA GLU A 28 -11.66 -18.80 1.51
C GLU A 28 -11.28 -17.75 2.57
N ALA A 29 -12.21 -17.56 3.51
CA ALA A 29 -12.23 -16.45 4.44
C ALA A 29 -10.94 -16.36 5.25
N GLY A 30 -10.25 -15.23 5.14
CA GLY A 30 -9.05 -14.91 5.91
C GLY A 30 -7.72 -15.27 5.26
N ILE A 31 -7.69 -15.87 4.07
CA ILE A 31 -6.44 -15.99 3.31
C ILE A 31 -5.88 -14.59 3.04
N GLY A 32 -4.60 -14.37 3.32
CA GLY A 32 -3.95 -13.08 3.13
C GLY A 32 -4.17 -12.07 4.26
N LYS A 33 -5.01 -12.34 5.25
CA LYS A 33 -5.16 -11.45 6.40
C LYS A 33 -3.87 -11.38 7.23
N ILE A 34 -3.68 -10.24 7.88
CA ILE A 34 -2.67 -10.07 8.92
C ILE A 34 -3.37 -10.27 10.26
N ASN A 35 -2.79 -11.11 11.11
CA ASN A 35 -3.39 -11.48 12.36
C ASN A 35 -2.56 -11.00 13.55
N TYR A 36 -3.08 -10.06 14.31
CA TYR A 36 -2.48 -9.52 15.53
C TYR A 36 -2.94 -10.25 16.80
N GLU A 37 -4.03 -11.01 16.72
CA GLU A 37 -4.62 -11.69 17.89
C GLU A 37 -4.04 -13.08 18.12
N GLU A 38 -3.70 -13.81 17.05
CA GLU A 38 -3.22 -15.18 17.09
C GLU A 38 -1.85 -15.31 16.42
N THR A 39 -0.80 -14.97 17.14
CA THR A 39 0.57 -14.92 16.60
C THR A 39 1.18 -16.28 16.29
N ASN A 40 0.62 -17.36 16.85
CA ASN A 40 1.14 -18.72 16.71
C ASN A 40 0.38 -19.60 15.70
N SER A 41 -0.66 -19.09 15.08
CA SER A 41 -1.50 -19.84 14.16
C SER A 41 -1.16 -19.48 12.72
N MET A 42 -0.64 -20.44 11.94
CA MET A 42 -0.61 -20.38 10.49
C MET A 42 -2.00 -20.70 9.90
N SER A 43 -3.07 -20.30 10.59
CA SER A 43 -4.41 -20.53 10.12
C SER A 43 -4.70 -19.69 8.89
N PHE A 44 -4.93 -20.36 7.78
CA PHE A 44 -5.43 -19.74 6.54
C PHE A 44 -6.92 -19.40 6.63
N TYR A 45 -7.56 -19.79 7.73
CA TYR A 45 -8.98 -19.60 7.96
C TYR A 45 -9.21 -18.51 9.00
N ALA A 46 -10.21 -17.69 8.76
CA ALA A 46 -10.72 -16.74 9.74
C ALA A 46 -12.19 -17.04 10.05
N PRO A 47 -12.59 -16.99 11.34
CA PRO A 47 -13.98 -17.20 11.73
C PRO A 47 -14.86 -16.05 11.23
N TYR A 48 -16.18 -16.22 11.35
CA TYR A 48 -17.11 -15.11 11.15
C TYR A 48 -16.67 -13.89 12.01
N PRO A 49 -16.67 -12.67 11.50
CA PRO A 49 -17.38 -12.20 10.30
C PRO A 49 -16.57 -12.18 8.98
N TYR A 50 -15.39 -12.73 8.94
CA TYR A 50 -14.61 -12.77 7.70
C TYR A 50 -15.33 -13.58 6.62
N LYS A 51 -15.41 -13.07 5.41
CA LYS A 51 -16.11 -13.69 4.27
C LYS A 51 -15.30 -13.69 2.99
N ALA A 52 -14.14 -13.03 2.98
CA ALA A 52 -13.32 -12.85 1.80
C ALA A 52 -11.89 -13.34 2.02
N ALA A 53 -11.21 -13.65 0.94
CA ALA A 53 -9.77 -13.72 0.85
C ALA A 53 -9.20 -12.31 0.67
N TYR A 54 -8.07 -12.03 1.32
CA TYR A 54 -7.38 -10.73 1.36
C TYR A 54 -6.02 -10.80 0.67
N CYS A 55 -5.88 -11.70 -0.31
CA CYS A 55 -4.61 -11.96 -1.00
C CYS A 55 -4.47 -11.19 -2.32
N GLY A 56 -5.45 -10.37 -2.69
CA GLY A 56 -5.44 -9.59 -3.91
C GLY A 56 -4.46 -8.41 -3.88
N ASP A 57 -3.88 -8.10 -5.02
CA ASP A 57 -3.19 -6.82 -5.23
C ASP A 57 -4.18 -5.65 -5.20
N MET A 58 -5.46 -5.95 -5.41
CA MET A 58 -6.60 -5.04 -5.27
C MET A 58 -7.63 -5.64 -4.31
N ASN A 59 -8.33 -4.79 -3.57
CA ASN A 59 -9.43 -5.22 -2.73
C ASN A 59 -10.71 -5.51 -3.55
N LEU A 60 -11.81 -5.91 -2.89
CA LEU A 60 -13.07 -6.28 -3.55
C LEU A 60 -13.68 -5.17 -4.42
N ILE A 61 -13.38 -3.91 -4.13
CA ILE A 61 -13.91 -2.75 -4.86
C ILE A 61 -12.89 -2.16 -5.84
N GLY A 62 -11.71 -2.76 -5.98
CA GLY A 62 -10.70 -2.36 -6.94
C GLY A 62 -9.62 -1.41 -6.41
N ASP A 63 -9.63 -1.04 -5.12
CA ASP A 63 -8.55 -0.24 -4.56
C ASP A 63 -7.25 -1.04 -4.52
N ARG A 64 -6.21 -0.42 -5.02
CA ARG A 64 -4.89 -1.03 -5.13
C ARG A 64 -4.17 -0.99 -3.79
N ARG A 65 -3.61 -2.13 -3.41
CA ARG A 65 -2.75 -2.25 -2.23
C ARG A 65 -1.30 -1.85 -2.53
N PRO A 66 -0.50 -1.51 -1.51
CA PRO A 66 0.92 -1.17 -1.68
C PRO A 66 1.71 -2.19 -2.48
N ILE A 67 1.45 -3.48 -2.32
CA ILE A 67 2.11 -4.56 -3.06
C ILE A 67 1.97 -4.42 -4.59
N SER A 68 0.84 -3.93 -5.08
CA SER A 68 0.64 -3.75 -6.52
C SER A 68 1.56 -2.67 -7.10
N TYR A 69 1.85 -1.62 -6.33
CA TYR A 69 2.79 -0.56 -6.71
C TYR A 69 4.24 -1.03 -6.63
N TRP A 70 4.57 -1.86 -5.63
CA TRP A 70 5.88 -2.52 -5.55
C TRP A 70 6.13 -3.39 -6.78
N ARG A 71 5.13 -4.16 -7.26
CA ARG A 71 5.24 -4.95 -8.50
C ARG A 71 5.51 -4.07 -9.72
N GLU A 72 4.82 -2.95 -9.87
CA GLU A 72 5.10 -2.02 -10.97
C GLU A 72 6.55 -1.51 -10.95
N ILE A 73 7.07 -1.24 -9.75
CA ILE A 73 8.44 -0.73 -9.58
C ILE A 73 9.47 -1.79 -9.94
N ILE A 74 9.36 -3.01 -9.45
CA ILE A 74 10.33 -4.07 -9.74
C ILE A 74 10.35 -4.48 -11.22
N TRP A 75 9.23 -4.31 -11.92
CA TRP A 75 9.13 -4.58 -13.36
C TRP A 75 9.39 -3.35 -14.23
N GLY A 76 9.84 -2.23 -13.66
CA GLY A 76 10.13 -1.01 -14.40
C GLY A 76 8.92 -0.36 -15.05
N LEU A 77 7.71 -0.63 -14.55
CA LEU A 77 6.46 -0.07 -15.07
C LEU A 77 6.08 1.25 -14.40
N ARG A 78 6.80 1.62 -13.33
CA ARG A 78 6.54 2.82 -12.54
C ARG A 78 7.83 3.52 -12.16
N ASP A 79 7.98 4.76 -12.56
CA ASP A 79 9.13 5.61 -12.24
C ASP A 79 8.93 6.43 -10.95
N LYS A 80 7.67 6.67 -10.56
CA LYS A 80 7.37 7.46 -9.36
C LYS A 80 7.49 6.60 -8.11
N PRO A 81 8.05 7.13 -7.01
CA PRO A 81 8.01 6.44 -5.73
C PRO A 81 6.57 6.25 -5.26
N TYR A 82 6.40 5.38 -4.29
CA TYR A 82 5.13 5.16 -3.60
C TYR A 82 5.39 5.14 -2.12
N VAL A 83 4.60 5.90 -1.35
CA VAL A 83 4.67 5.97 0.11
C VAL A 83 3.40 5.37 0.73
N SER A 84 3.57 4.60 1.79
CA SER A 84 2.52 4.03 2.61
C SER A 84 2.96 3.95 4.07
N ALA A 85 2.04 3.75 4.99
CA ALA A 85 2.35 3.66 6.41
C ALA A 85 1.68 2.45 7.04
N GLN A 86 2.40 1.78 7.94
CA GLN A 86 1.85 0.71 8.77
C GLN A 86 0.95 1.30 9.85
N PRO A 87 -0.11 0.60 10.28
CA PRO A 87 -1.02 1.09 11.31
C PRO A 87 -0.31 1.33 12.65
N PRO A 88 -0.20 2.58 13.15
CA PRO A 88 0.55 2.88 14.39
C PRO A 88 -0.10 2.31 15.65
N GLN A 89 -1.38 1.90 15.59
CA GLN A 89 -2.03 1.20 16.70
C GLN A 89 -1.46 -0.22 16.92
N HIS A 90 -0.82 -0.78 15.90
CA HIS A 90 -0.23 -2.12 15.91
C HIS A 90 1.30 -2.09 15.79
N HIS A 91 1.92 -0.92 15.98
CA HIS A 91 3.38 -0.81 15.96
C HIS A 91 3.98 -1.71 17.05
N ASP A 92 4.94 -2.54 16.67
CA ASP A 92 5.56 -3.56 17.53
C ASP A 92 4.64 -4.69 18.02
N ASP A 93 3.37 -4.72 17.64
CA ASP A 93 2.51 -5.84 17.97
C ASP A 93 3.01 -7.11 17.26
N PRO A 94 3.14 -8.22 17.98
CA PRO A 94 3.42 -9.50 17.35
C PRO A 94 2.30 -9.83 16.37
N HIS A 95 2.65 -10.19 15.16
CA HIS A 95 1.66 -10.55 14.15
C HIS A 95 2.11 -11.67 13.24
N ASN A 96 1.15 -12.41 12.70
CA ASN A 96 1.37 -13.39 11.65
C ASN A 96 0.91 -12.84 10.32
N MET A 97 1.82 -12.88 9.34
CA MET A 97 1.48 -12.65 7.94
C MET A 97 1.44 -13.99 7.21
N THR A 98 0.44 -14.17 6.39
CA THR A 98 0.38 -15.31 5.47
C THR A 98 1.33 -15.11 4.30
N PHE A 99 1.61 -16.18 3.54
CA PHE A 99 2.50 -16.11 2.38
C PHE A 99 2.03 -15.17 1.26
N TRP A 100 0.76 -14.77 1.29
CA TRP A 100 0.15 -13.88 0.30
C TRP A 100 0.19 -12.41 0.70
N SER A 101 0.55 -12.10 1.94
CA SER A 101 0.67 -10.72 2.44
C SER A 101 2.12 -10.27 2.39
N LEU A 102 2.37 -9.05 1.90
CA LEU A 102 3.69 -8.41 1.93
C LEU A 102 3.81 -7.51 3.15
N THR A 103 2.76 -6.75 3.44
CA THR A 103 2.73 -5.70 4.47
C THR A 103 1.29 -5.42 4.89
N ASP A 104 1.13 -4.85 6.07
CA ASP A 104 -0.11 -4.25 6.56
C ASP A 104 -0.22 -2.74 6.25
N ALA A 105 0.81 -2.17 5.63
CA ALA A 105 0.82 -0.77 5.28
C ALA A 105 -0.35 -0.40 4.36
N VAL A 106 -0.88 0.78 4.57
CA VAL A 106 -1.93 1.39 3.74
C VAL A 106 -1.52 2.79 3.30
N ARG A 107 -2.11 3.27 2.21
CA ARG A 107 -1.88 4.64 1.73
C ARG A 107 -2.75 5.62 2.51
N SER A 108 -2.44 5.80 3.78
CA SER A 108 -3.14 6.72 4.66
C SER A 108 -2.18 7.42 5.63
N TRP A 109 -2.48 8.66 5.95
CA TRP A 109 -1.87 9.43 7.04
C TRP A 109 -2.94 9.99 7.98
N ASN A 110 -4.04 9.20 8.16
CA ASN A 110 -5.21 9.53 9.00
C ASN A 110 -5.28 8.55 10.18
N TRP A 111 -4.51 8.82 11.23
CA TRP A 111 -4.42 7.95 12.39
C TRP A 111 -4.86 8.69 13.66
N LYS A 112 -6.08 9.22 13.65
CA LYS A 112 -6.68 9.97 14.76
C LYS A 112 -6.62 9.17 16.07
N GLY A 113 -6.08 9.79 17.12
CA GLY A 113 -5.86 9.14 18.42
C GLY A 113 -4.53 8.37 18.52
N CYS A 114 -3.70 8.43 17.48
CA CYS A 114 -2.35 7.87 17.49
C CYS A 114 -1.24 8.93 17.47
N GLU A 115 -1.59 10.20 17.69
CA GLU A 115 -0.63 11.30 17.73
C GLU A 115 0.47 11.04 18.77
N GLY A 116 1.71 11.16 18.37
CA GLY A 116 2.86 10.89 19.22
C GLY A 116 3.26 9.41 19.32
N LYS A 117 2.52 8.47 18.70
CA LYS A 117 2.91 7.07 18.66
C LYS A 117 3.98 6.82 17.59
N PRO A 118 4.83 5.80 17.78
CA PRO A 118 5.75 5.36 16.74
C PRO A 118 4.96 4.81 15.54
N ILE A 119 5.52 5.00 14.35
CA ILE A 119 4.93 4.55 13.08
C ILE A 119 6.04 4.18 12.09
N THR A 120 5.84 3.08 11.38
CA THR A 120 6.71 2.68 10.28
C THR A 120 6.13 3.17 8.96
N VAL A 121 6.95 3.90 8.19
CA VAL A 121 6.61 4.33 6.83
C VAL A 121 7.40 3.52 5.84
N GLU A 122 6.71 3.00 4.84
CA GLU A 122 7.29 2.23 3.74
C GLU A 122 7.38 3.08 2.48
N VAL A 123 8.55 3.10 1.87
CA VAL A 123 8.78 3.77 0.59
C VAL A 123 9.22 2.73 -0.42
N TYR A 124 8.56 2.69 -1.57
CA TYR A 124 8.92 1.83 -2.69
C TYR A 124 9.44 2.68 -3.84
N ALA A 125 10.61 2.37 -4.36
CA ALA A 125 11.19 3.09 -5.49
C ALA A 125 12.35 2.35 -6.15
N ASP A 126 12.49 2.53 -7.47
CA ASP A 126 13.72 2.26 -8.19
C ASP A 126 14.59 3.52 -8.20
N ALA A 127 15.43 3.65 -7.16
CA ALA A 127 16.32 4.78 -6.94
C ALA A 127 17.54 4.34 -6.12
N ASP A 128 18.54 5.21 -5.94
CA ASP A 128 19.70 4.90 -5.09
C ASP A 128 19.37 5.15 -3.60
N GLU A 129 18.62 6.22 -3.32
CA GLU A 129 18.30 6.66 -1.97
C GLU A 129 16.88 7.21 -1.91
N ALA A 130 16.27 7.05 -0.74
CA ALA A 130 15.01 7.70 -0.38
C ALA A 130 15.19 8.50 0.91
N GLU A 131 14.58 9.66 1.00
CA GLU A 131 14.54 10.50 2.18
C GLU A 131 13.09 10.75 2.58
N LEU A 132 12.79 10.55 3.86
CA LEU A 132 11.46 10.76 4.40
C LEU A 132 11.37 12.11 5.08
N PHE A 133 10.28 12.81 4.85
CA PHE A 133 9.91 14.05 5.51
C PHE A 133 8.56 13.92 6.20
N VAL A 134 8.44 14.43 7.42
CA VAL A 134 7.19 14.60 8.13
C VAL A 134 6.99 16.08 8.39
N ASN A 135 5.91 16.66 7.91
CA ASN A 135 5.61 18.09 8.01
C ASN A 135 6.79 18.99 7.58
N GLY A 136 7.44 18.61 6.46
CA GLY A 136 8.57 19.32 5.88
C GLY A 136 9.91 19.15 6.62
N LYS A 137 9.95 18.37 7.72
CA LYS A 137 11.20 18.07 8.43
C LYS A 137 11.75 16.72 7.97
N SER A 138 13.02 16.69 7.56
CA SER A 138 13.71 15.44 7.24
C SER A 138 13.81 14.54 8.47
N VAL A 139 13.39 13.30 8.30
CA VAL A 139 13.48 12.24 9.31
C VAL A 139 14.80 11.50 9.14
N GLU A 140 14.99 10.91 7.97
CA GLU A 140 16.16 10.10 7.64
C GLU A 140 16.29 9.93 6.13
N ARG A 141 17.52 9.65 5.66
CA ARG A 141 17.82 9.27 4.28
C ARG A 141 18.44 7.89 4.24
N LYS A 142 17.88 6.98 3.47
CA LYS A 142 18.26 5.57 3.40
C LYS A 142 18.54 5.12 1.97
N LYS A 143 19.40 4.10 1.84
CA LYS A 143 19.57 3.37 0.59
C LYS A 143 18.30 2.59 0.25
N ILE A 144 17.94 2.60 -1.04
CA ILE A 144 16.83 1.86 -1.61
C ILE A 144 17.32 1.17 -2.90
N GLY A 145 16.43 0.70 -3.77
CA GLY A 145 16.74 0.07 -5.05
C GLY A 145 16.91 -1.44 -4.95
N GLU A 146 17.43 -2.05 -6.00
CA GLU A 146 17.48 -3.51 -6.20
C GLU A 146 18.05 -4.27 -5.01
N LYS A 147 19.23 -3.86 -4.50
CA LYS A 147 19.89 -4.51 -3.36
C LYS A 147 19.08 -4.44 -2.06
N LYS A 148 18.09 -3.58 -1.99
CA LYS A 148 17.12 -3.41 -0.91
C LYS A 148 15.72 -3.85 -1.29
N LYS A 149 15.60 -4.57 -2.42
CA LYS A 149 14.32 -5.06 -2.95
C LYS A 149 13.33 -3.93 -3.24
N PHE A 150 13.87 -2.74 -3.57
CA PHE A 150 13.13 -1.52 -3.87
C PHE A 150 12.24 -1.00 -2.72
N ILE A 151 12.55 -1.40 -1.47
CA ILE A 151 11.82 -0.97 -0.27
C ILE A 151 12.78 -0.32 0.72
N ALA A 152 12.36 0.80 1.31
CA ALA A 152 12.98 1.40 2.48
C ALA A 152 11.94 1.59 3.59
N TYR A 153 12.29 1.15 4.81
CA TYR A 153 11.46 1.31 6.00
C TYR A 153 12.00 2.45 6.85
N PHE A 154 11.13 3.36 7.27
CA PHE A 154 11.46 4.51 8.09
C PHE A 154 10.66 4.47 9.38
N GLU A 155 11.36 4.53 10.51
CA GLU A 155 10.74 4.67 11.82
C GLU A 155 10.63 6.14 12.18
N THR A 156 9.44 6.59 12.56
CA THR A 156 9.20 7.98 12.98
C THR A 156 8.07 8.03 14.00
N THR A 157 7.66 9.23 14.35
CA THR A 157 6.51 9.49 15.21
C THR A 157 5.37 10.03 14.36
N TYR A 158 4.17 9.51 14.55
CA TYR A 158 3.00 10.02 13.84
C TYR A 158 2.65 11.43 14.33
N GLU A 159 2.61 12.36 13.41
CA GLU A 159 2.08 13.72 13.59
C GLU A 159 1.12 13.99 12.40
N PRO A 160 -0.12 14.47 12.66
CA PRO A 160 -1.02 14.89 11.59
C PRO A 160 -0.37 15.95 10.68
N GLY A 161 -0.74 15.96 9.42
CA GLY A 161 -0.17 16.85 8.42
C GLY A 161 0.22 16.09 7.15
N GLU A 162 1.48 16.10 6.76
CA GLU A 162 1.94 15.38 5.58
C GLU A 162 3.16 14.50 5.85
N VAL A 163 3.21 13.36 5.19
CA VAL A 163 4.40 12.53 5.03
C VAL A 163 4.79 12.49 3.57
N GLU A 164 6.04 12.85 3.27
CA GLU A 164 6.56 12.90 1.91
C GLU A 164 7.84 12.06 1.79
N ALA A 165 7.93 11.27 0.72
CA ALA A 165 9.15 10.58 0.34
C ALA A 165 9.75 11.26 -0.91
N VAL A 166 11.03 11.58 -0.85
CA VAL A 166 11.81 12.11 -1.98
C VAL A 166 12.87 11.09 -2.34
N VAL A 167 13.01 10.76 -3.63
CA VAL A 167 13.97 9.77 -4.07
C VAL A 167 15.04 10.38 -4.97
N TYR A 168 16.25 9.81 -4.87
CA TYR A 168 17.43 10.34 -5.51
C TYR A 168 18.17 9.27 -6.31
N ARG A 169 18.69 9.65 -7.47
CA ARG A 169 19.63 8.86 -8.27
C ARG A 169 20.88 9.70 -8.56
N ASN A 170 22.06 9.16 -8.25
CA ASN A 170 23.34 9.89 -8.33
C ASN A 170 23.32 11.24 -7.59
N GLY A 171 22.63 11.30 -6.46
CA GLY A 171 22.48 12.51 -5.64
C GLY A 171 21.49 13.54 -6.16
N VAL A 172 20.85 13.31 -7.31
CA VAL A 172 19.84 14.20 -7.91
C VAL A 172 18.45 13.65 -7.61
N GLU A 173 17.54 14.54 -7.19
CA GLU A 173 16.13 14.19 -7.01
C GLU A 173 15.54 13.71 -8.33
N THR A 174 14.86 12.54 -8.30
CA THR A 174 14.20 11.95 -9.47
C THR A 174 12.70 11.78 -9.30
N GLY A 175 12.18 11.95 -8.10
CA GLY A 175 10.75 11.87 -7.85
C GLY A 175 10.38 12.06 -6.39
N ARG A 176 9.10 12.30 -6.17
CA ARG A 176 8.50 12.40 -4.84
C ARG A 176 7.07 11.87 -4.83
N ASP A 177 6.64 11.44 -3.67
CA ASP A 177 5.26 11.04 -3.40
C ASP A 177 4.90 11.43 -1.97
N LYS A 178 3.64 11.81 -1.73
CA LYS A 178 3.19 12.22 -0.41
C LYS A 178 1.76 11.78 -0.11
N ILE A 179 1.48 11.69 1.18
CA ILE A 179 0.13 11.48 1.74
C ILE A 179 -0.12 12.61 2.73
N VAL A 180 -1.35 13.07 2.79
CA VAL A 180 -1.77 14.19 3.64
C VAL A 180 -2.92 13.73 4.53
N THR A 181 -2.89 14.12 5.79
CA THR A 181 -4.03 13.93 6.71
C THR A 181 -5.23 14.73 6.20
N ALA A 182 -6.36 14.07 6.04
CA ALA A 182 -7.61 14.73 5.69
C ALA A 182 -8.08 15.64 6.83
N SER A 183 -8.72 16.74 6.50
CA SER A 183 -9.35 17.59 7.51
C SER A 183 -10.59 16.91 8.11
N ASP A 184 -11.04 17.40 9.28
CA ASP A 184 -12.26 16.88 9.94
C ASP A 184 -13.57 17.22 9.18
N ASP A 185 -13.51 18.09 8.15
CA ASP A 185 -14.65 18.40 7.28
C ASP A 185 -14.79 17.35 6.17
N VAL A 186 -15.31 16.20 6.55
CA VAL A 186 -15.45 15.04 5.68
C VAL A 186 -16.70 15.15 4.82
N GLN A 187 -16.55 14.94 3.54
CA GLN A 187 -17.59 14.96 2.53
C GLN A 187 -17.65 13.62 1.80
N ILE A 188 -18.84 13.20 1.42
CA ILE A 188 -19.03 12.07 0.50
C ILE A 188 -18.77 12.59 -0.91
N LYS A 189 -17.89 11.90 -1.63
CA LYS A 189 -17.57 12.17 -3.05
C LYS A 189 -17.96 10.96 -3.87
N ALA A 190 -18.54 11.21 -5.05
CA ALA A 190 -18.92 10.18 -5.99
C ALA A 190 -18.27 10.48 -7.34
N TYR A 191 -17.61 9.48 -7.90
CA TYR A 191 -16.94 9.55 -9.21
C TYR A 191 -17.49 8.45 -10.08
N ALA A 192 -18.14 8.80 -11.19
CA ALA A 192 -18.56 7.84 -12.19
C ALA A 192 -17.44 7.64 -13.21
N ASP A 193 -17.22 6.40 -13.65
CA ASP A 193 -16.26 6.03 -14.69
C ASP A 193 -16.67 6.51 -16.08
N CYS A 194 -17.98 6.79 -16.26
CA CYS A 194 -18.54 7.33 -17.50
C CYS A 194 -19.57 8.40 -17.23
N GLY A 195 -19.73 9.35 -18.18
CA GLY A 195 -20.70 10.43 -18.07
C GLY A 195 -22.13 10.06 -18.52
N CYS A 196 -22.29 8.97 -19.23
CA CYS A 196 -23.57 8.46 -19.70
C CYS A 196 -23.47 6.97 -20.04
N VAL A 197 -24.58 6.28 -19.90
CA VAL A 197 -24.76 4.90 -20.38
C VAL A 197 -25.96 4.83 -21.32
N PRO A 198 -25.97 3.94 -22.33
CA PRO A 198 -27.14 3.70 -23.16
C PRO A 198 -28.34 3.20 -22.30
N ALA A 199 -29.54 3.63 -22.61
CA ALA A 199 -30.74 3.20 -21.90
C ALA A 199 -31.32 1.88 -22.48
N ASP A 200 -30.48 0.98 -22.92
CA ASP A 200 -30.82 -0.26 -23.60
C ASP A 200 -30.29 -1.52 -22.91
N GLU A 201 -29.82 -1.37 -21.64
CA GLU A 201 -29.25 -2.47 -20.83
C GLU A 201 -27.95 -3.08 -21.40
N SER A 202 -27.29 -2.42 -22.36
CA SER A 202 -26.07 -2.93 -22.98
C SER A 202 -24.80 -2.56 -22.22
N ASP A 203 -24.88 -1.65 -21.25
CA ASP A 203 -23.72 -1.11 -20.51
C ASP A 203 -24.06 -0.82 -19.06
N ILE A 204 -23.03 -0.66 -18.23
CA ILE A 204 -23.16 -0.31 -16.81
C ILE A 204 -22.19 0.81 -16.46
N ALA A 205 -22.55 1.67 -15.51
CA ALA A 205 -21.65 2.64 -14.90
C ALA A 205 -21.19 2.15 -13.54
N TYR A 206 -19.89 2.29 -13.27
CA TYR A 206 -19.33 2.11 -11.94
C TYR A 206 -19.22 3.47 -11.27
N VAL A 207 -19.72 3.56 -10.04
CA VAL A 207 -19.63 4.78 -9.24
C VAL A 207 -18.81 4.49 -8.00
N GLU A 208 -17.62 5.05 -7.94
CA GLU A 208 -16.80 5.05 -6.73
C GLU A 208 -17.39 6.06 -5.75
N ILE A 209 -17.62 5.64 -4.50
CA ILE A 209 -18.06 6.50 -3.41
C ILE A 209 -16.95 6.51 -2.36
N ALA A 210 -16.38 7.69 -2.14
CA ALA A 210 -15.29 7.89 -1.19
C ALA A 210 -15.65 8.96 -0.15
N MET A 211 -15.05 8.84 1.04
CA MET A 211 -15.08 9.90 2.04
C MET A 211 -13.76 10.66 2.00
N GLY A 212 -13.83 11.96 1.91
CA GLY A 212 -12.63 12.80 1.84
C GLY A 212 -12.93 14.24 2.22
N ASP A 213 -11.87 15.03 2.41
CA ASP A 213 -11.99 16.46 2.69
C ASP A 213 -12.24 17.30 1.42
N ALA A 214 -12.40 18.60 1.58
CA ALA A 214 -12.60 19.53 0.46
C ALA A 214 -11.46 19.54 -0.55
N ASN A 215 -10.23 19.16 -0.13
CA ASN A 215 -9.04 19.10 -0.97
C ASN A 215 -8.88 17.77 -1.71
N GLY A 216 -9.74 16.79 -1.42
CA GLY A 216 -9.69 15.45 -2.01
C GLY A 216 -8.81 14.47 -1.28
N ASN A 217 -8.28 14.80 -0.09
CA ASN A 217 -7.59 13.85 0.73
C ASN A 217 -8.61 12.85 1.27
N LEU A 218 -8.38 11.57 1.04
CA LEU A 218 -9.25 10.50 1.54
C LEU A 218 -9.07 10.34 3.07
N ASN A 219 -10.18 10.06 3.75
CA ASN A 219 -10.21 9.88 5.20
C ASN A 219 -10.23 8.39 5.56
#